data_f6af9ef14ee9dabb192bb47fe42e24da
#
_entry.id   f6af9ef14ee9dabb192bb47fe42e24da
#
_cell.length_a   1.000
_cell.length_b   1.000
_cell.length_c   1.000
_cell.angle_alpha   90.00
_cell.angle_beta   90.00
_cell.angle_gamma   90.00
#
_symmetry.space_group_name_H-M   'P 1'
#
loop_
_entity.id
_entity.type
_entity.pdbx_description
1 polymer ?
#
loop_
_entity_poly.entity_id
_entity_poly.type
_entity_poly.pdbx_seq_one_letter_code
_entity_poly.pdbx_strand_id
1 'polypeptide(L)'
;MRATGPASRARAKSAGPATTRGSASLAARRTIVRVTSRPVETQRLRDLARLRRVRDRIDREYAQPLDVEALARGAHMSAGHLSREFKLAYGESPYSYLMTRRIERAMALLRRGDLSVTEVCFAVGCASLGTFSTRFTELAGMPPSTYRSQAAGATAGMPPCVAKQVTRPIRNREAPSPNQG
;
A
#
# COMPACT_ATOMS: atom_id res chain seq x y z
N MET A 1 64.90 7.61 0.86
CA MET A 1 65.54 8.69 1.65
C MET A 1 64.54 9.06 2.73
N ARG A 2 64.78 8.53 3.94
CA ARG A 2 65.28 9.26 5.12
C ARG A 2 64.28 10.32 5.58
N ALA A 3 63.84 10.47 6.78
CA ALA A 3 64.17 9.89 8.08
C ALA A 3 63.30 10.61 9.10
N THR A 4 62.90 9.94 10.07
CA THR A 4 63.11 10.09 11.51
C THR A 4 62.24 11.07 12.28
N GLY A 5 61.54 10.50 13.28
CA GLY A 5 61.03 11.14 14.48
C GLY A 5 62.14 11.66 15.41
N PRO A 6 61.99 11.84 16.67
CA PRO A 6 61.16 11.19 17.69
C PRO A 6 60.79 12.06 18.95
N ALA A 7 60.16 11.41 19.94
CA ALA A 7 60.32 11.55 21.40
C ALA A 7 59.64 12.70 22.12
N SER A 8 58.77 12.43 23.06
CA SER A 8 58.92 11.95 24.47
C SER A 8 58.96 13.06 25.52
N ARG A 9 58.10 13.01 26.49
CA ARG A 9 58.24 13.08 27.97
C ARG A 9 56.93 13.55 28.60
N ALA A 10 56.21 12.73 29.27
CA ALA A 10 56.22 12.30 30.66
C ALA A 10 56.37 13.41 31.73
N ARG A 11 55.37 13.52 32.60
CA ARG A 11 55.40 13.59 34.08
C ARG A 11 54.06 14.12 34.56
N ALA A 12 53.28 13.43 35.27
CA ALA A 12 53.32 12.88 36.62
C ALA A 12 52.58 13.79 37.64
N LYS A 13 51.58 13.15 38.24
CA LYS A 13 51.15 13.22 39.64
C LYS A 13 50.57 14.54 40.20
N SER A 14 49.28 14.48 40.63
CA SER A 14 49.05 14.52 42.09
C SER A 14 47.60 14.12 42.42
N ALA A 15 47.49 13.44 43.51
CA ALA A 15 46.30 12.79 44.06
C ALA A 15 45.38 13.73 44.84
N GLY A 16 44.11 13.41 44.80
CA GLY A 16 43.10 13.31 45.81
C GLY A 16 42.56 14.60 46.46
N PRO A 17 41.49 14.56 47.27
CA PRO A 17 40.66 13.44 47.65
C PRO A 17 39.13 13.66 47.51
N ALA A 18 38.43 12.62 47.68
CA ALA A 18 37.08 12.26 48.03
C ALA A 18 36.11 13.31 48.62
N THR A 19 34.85 12.92 48.47
CA THR A 19 33.63 13.23 49.26
C THR A 19 32.67 14.14 48.49
N THR A 20 31.47 13.73 48.14
CA THR A 20 30.33 13.51 48.98
C THR A 20 29.13 13.07 48.16
N ARG A 21 28.43 12.10 48.67
CA ARG A 21 27.08 11.63 48.36
C ARG A 21 26.13 12.73 47.87
N GLY A 22 25.44 12.43 46.80
CA GLY A 22 24.24 13.11 46.38
C GLY A 22 23.35 12.14 45.63
N SER A 23 22.69 11.23 46.34
CA SER A 23 21.56 10.49 45.84
C SER A 23 20.44 11.50 45.60
N ALA A 24 20.25 11.84 44.31
CA ALA A 24 19.11 12.62 43.92
C ALA A 24 18.47 11.94 42.69
N SER A 25 17.46 11.18 43.00
CA SER A 25 16.21 11.03 42.31
C SER A 25 16.23 10.48 40.87
N LEU A 26 16.17 9.17 40.81
CA LEU A 26 15.78 8.38 39.60
C LEU A 26 14.27 8.54 39.27
N ALA A 27 13.55 9.46 39.91
CA ALA A 27 12.10 9.62 39.78
C ALA A 27 11.64 10.58 38.67
N ALA A 28 12.55 11.41 38.11
CA ALA A 28 12.16 12.47 37.16
C ALA A 28 12.18 12.07 35.68
N ARG A 29 12.65 10.87 35.32
CA ARG A 29 12.77 10.47 33.91
C ARG A 29 11.57 9.70 33.33
N ARG A 30 10.55 9.38 34.11
CA ARG A 30 9.41 8.56 33.66
C ARG A 30 8.19 9.33 33.15
N THR A 31 8.13 10.63 33.35
CA THR A 31 6.90 11.40 33.07
C THR A 31 6.91 12.10 31.69
N ILE A 32 8.07 12.24 31.04
CA ILE A 32 8.16 12.99 29.76
C ILE A 32 7.83 12.13 28.52
N VAL A 33 7.93 10.80 28.59
CA VAL A 33 7.69 9.92 27.42
C VAL A 33 6.19 9.73 27.11
N ARG A 34 5.30 10.03 28.04
CA ARG A 34 3.85 9.79 27.87
C ARG A 34 3.07 10.93 27.19
N VAL A 35 3.60 12.12 27.11
CA VAL A 35 2.87 13.30 26.60
C VAL A 35 3.07 13.50 25.09
N THR A 36 4.16 13.00 24.51
CA THR A 36 4.46 13.14 23.08
C THR A 36 3.81 12.06 22.21
N SER A 37 3.37 10.94 22.79
CA SER A 37 2.79 9.80 22.04
C SER A 37 1.35 10.05 21.59
N ARG A 38 0.53 10.76 22.37
CA ARG A 38 -0.89 11.01 22.06
C ARG A 38 -1.15 11.82 20.78
N PRO A 39 -0.44 12.95 20.51
CA PRO A 39 -0.65 13.71 19.29
C PRO A 39 -0.26 12.94 18.05
N VAL A 40 0.85 12.19 18.08
CA VAL A 40 1.35 11.37 16.98
C VAL A 40 0.38 10.22 16.68
N GLU A 41 -0.12 9.55 17.71
CA GLU A 41 -1.09 8.46 17.55
C GLU A 41 -2.43 8.97 17.02
N THR A 42 -2.91 10.11 17.49
CA THR A 42 -4.12 10.76 16.98
C THR A 42 -3.96 11.16 15.52
N GLN A 43 -2.79 11.67 15.12
CA GLN A 43 -2.51 12.01 13.72
C GLN A 43 -2.48 10.76 12.84
N ARG A 44 -1.82 9.70 13.29
CA ARG A 44 -1.79 8.40 12.58
C ARG A 44 -3.19 7.83 12.36
N LEU A 45 -4.06 7.87 13.36
CA LEU A 45 -5.45 7.42 13.22
C LEU A 45 -6.24 8.27 12.19
N ARG A 46 -6.02 9.58 12.17
CA ARG A 46 -6.62 10.48 11.16
C ARG A 46 -6.15 10.13 9.75
N ASP A 47 -4.86 9.85 9.59
CA ASP A 47 -4.28 9.49 8.29
C ASP A 47 -4.79 8.12 7.83
N LEU A 48 -4.89 7.13 8.71
CA LEU A 48 -5.52 5.85 8.39
C LEU A 48 -6.99 6.01 7.96
N ALA A 49 -7.75 6.89 8.62
CA ALA A 49 -9.13 7.17 8.22
C ALA A 49 -9.22 7.85 6.84
N ARG A 50 -8.24 8.71 6.49
CA ARG A 50 -8.12 9.30 5.15
C ARG A 50 -7.80 8.25 4.10
N LEU A 51 -6.84 7.36 4.38
CA LEU A 51 -6.44 6.27 3.48
C LEU A 51 -7.60 5.29 3.21
N ARG A 52 -8.41 4.97 4.23
CA ARG A 52 -9.62 4.15 4.06
C ARG A 52 -10.59 4.83 3.09
N ARG A 53 -10.85 6.13 3.24
CA ARG A 53 -11.71 6.87 2.30
C ARG A 53 -11.18 6.88 0.86
N VAL A 54 -9.86 6.97 0.69
CA VAL A 54 -9.23 6.85 -0.64
C VAL A 54 -9.47 5.46 -1.22
N ARG A 55 -9.24 4.41 -0.46
CA ARG A 55 -9.49 3.03 -0.87
C ARG A 55 -10.96 2.83 -1.26
N ASP A 56 -11.89 3.25 -0.40
CA ASP A 56 -13.32 3.13 -0.64
C ASP A 56 -13.77 3.93 -1.88
N ARG A 57 -13.12 5.07 -2.15
CA ARG A 57 -13.35 5.82 -3.38
C ARG A 57 -12.88 5.07 -4.62
N ILE A 58 -11.69 4.50 -4.59
CA ILE A 58 -11.17 3.66 -5.68
C ILE A 58 -12.13 2.49 -5.94
N ASP A 59 -12.60 1.81 -4.90
CA ASP A 59 -13.49 0.65 -5.00
C ASP A 59 -14.86 1.00 -5.62
N ARG A 60 -15.36 2.22 -5.39
CA ARG A 60 -16.63 2.68 -5.97
C ARG A 60 -16.48 3.29 -7.37
N GLU A 61 -15.40 4.01 -7.60
CA GLU A 61 -15.22 4.86 -8.78
C GLU A 61 -14.13 4.33 -9.73
N TYR A 62 -13.75 3.05 -9.63
CA TYR A 62 -12.64 2.46 -10.40
C TYR A 62 -12.74 2.68 -11.93
N ALA A 63 -13.96 2.75 -12.47
CA ALA A 63 -14.19 2.98 -13.89
C ALA A 63 -14.06 4.45 -14.32
N GLN A 64 -13.99 5.38 -13.35
CA GLN A 64 -13.81 6.80 -13.63
C GLN A 64 -12.34 7.13 -13.89
N PRO A 65 -12.03 8.27 -14.53
CA PRO A 65 -10.65 8.73 -14.73
C PRO A 65 -10.05 9.22 -13.41
N LEU A 66 -9.66 8.27 -12.56
CA LEU A 66 -8.99 8.52 -11.29
C LEU A 66 -7.48 8.57 -11.51
N ASP A 67 -6.86 9.65 -11.02
CA ASP A 67 -5.42 9.80 -10.88
C ASP A 67 -5.02 9.96 -9.40
N VAL A 68 -3.73 9.82 -9.12
CA VAL A 68 -3.20 9.92 -7.75
C VAL A 68 -3.37 11.32 -7.19
N GLU A 69 -3.28 12.34 -8.02
CA GLU A 69 -3.44 13.74 -7.67
C GLU A 69 -4.89 14.05 -7.25
N ALA A 70 -5.86 13.55 -7.99
CA ALA A 70 -7.28 13.70 -7.65
C ALA A 70 -7.65 12.97 -6.35
N LEU A 71 -7.07 11.78 -6.14
CA LEU A 71 -7.23 11.05 -4.89
C LEU A 71 -6.60 11.77 -3.69
N ALA A 72 -5.39 12.32 -3.88
CA ALA A 72 -4.66 13.06 -2.85
C ALA A 72 -5.39 14.37 -2.46
N ARG A 73 -5.86 15.13 -3.45
CA ARG A 73 -6.68 16.33 -3.20
C ARG A 73 -7.92 16.00 -2.36
N GLY A 74 -8.63 14.93 -2.70
CA GLY A 74 -9.82 14.48 -1.94
C GLY A 74 -9.52 14.00 -0.51
N ALA A 75 -8.27 13.61 -0.24
CA ALA A 75 -7.81 13.22 1.09
C ALA A 75 -7.13 14.36 1.87
N HIS A 76 -6.99 15.56 1.28
CA HIS A 76 -6.21 16.68 1.82
C HIS A 76 -4.75 16.28 2.10
N MET A 77 -4.12 15.58 1.15
CA MET A 77 -2.75 15.11 1.21
C MET A 77 -2.01 15.52 -0.08
N SER A 78 -0.68 15.60 -0.06
CA SER A 78 0.10 15.64 -1.29
C SER A 78 0.15 14.26 -1.95
N ALA A 79 0.29 14.18 -3.27
CA ALA A 79 0.36 12.91 -4.00
C ALA A 79 1.49 12.00 -3.51
N GLY A 80 2.66 12.58 -3.21
CA GLY A 80 3.80 11.85 -2.68
C GLY A 80 3.56 11.32 -1.25
N HIS A 81 2.89 12.10 -0.40
CA HIS A 81 2.53 11.67 0.95
C HIS A 81 1.48 10.56 0.89
N LEU A 82 0.41 10.75 0.09
CA LEU A 82 -0.59 9.70 -0.12
C LEU A 82 0.05 8.40 -0.60
N SER A 83 0.93 8.45 -1.60
CA SER A 83 1.55 7.24 -2.17
C SER A 83 2.38 6.47 -1.14
N ARG A 84 3.16 7.16 -0.30
CA ARG A 84 3.95 6.54 0.76
C ARG A 84 3.07 5.91 1.84
N GLU A 85 2.13 6.69 2.38
CA GLU A 85 1.25 6.22 3.46
C GLU A 85 0.32 5.09 3.00
N PHE A 86 -0.20 5.17 1.77
CA PHE A 86 -1.04 4.12 1.20
C PHE A 86 -0.24 2.81 1.03
N LYS A 87 1.00 2.91 0.52
CA LYS A 87 1.88 1.75 0.39
C LYS A 87 2.25 1.14 1.74
N LEU A 88 2.48 1.95 2.77
CA LEU A 88 2.74 1.48 4.14
C LEU A 88 1.51 0.78 4.74
N ALA A 89 0.30 1.30 4.46
CA ALA A 89 -0.93 0.77 5.03
C ALA A 89 -1.47 -0.47 4.30
N TYR A 90 -1.31 -0.54 2.97
CA TYR A 90 -1.92 -1.56 2.12
C TYR A 90 -0.94 -2.42 1.31
N GLY A 91 0.38 -2.16 1.42
CA GLY A 91 1.42 -2.91 0.71
C GLY A 91 1.66 -2.49 -0.73
N GLU A 92 0.80 -1.67 -1.32
CA GLU A 92 0.89 -1.25 -2.72
C GLU A 92 0.53 0.24 -2.91
N SER A 93 0.91 0.80 -4.05
CA SER A 93 0.59 2.20 -4.37
C SER A 93 -0.90 2.38 -4.70
N PRO A 94 -1.48 3.61 -4.57
CA PRO A 94 -2.86 3.88 -4.98
C PRO A 94 -3.13 3.53 -6.45
N TYR A 95 -2.19 3.77 -7.34
CA TYR A 95 -2.31 3.41 -8.75
C TYR A 95 -2.31 1.89 -8.97
N SER A 96 -1.41 1.16 -8.30
CA SER A 96 -1.38 -0.31 -8.37
C SER A 96 -2.71 -0.89 -7.88
N TYR A 97 -3.20 -0.42 -6.75
CA TYR A 97 -4.49 -0.82 -6.19
C TYR A 97 -5.65 -0.56 -7.16
N LEU A 98 -5.71 0.63 -7.78
CA LEU A 98 -6.71 0.97 -8.80
C LEU A 98 -6.66 0.00 -9.99
N MET A 99 -5.45 -0.28 -10.50
CA MET A 99 -5.27 -1.23 -11.61
C MET A 99 -5.70 -2.65 -11.23
N THR A 100 -5.35 -3.11 -10.04
CA THR A 100 -5.81 -4.42 -9.53
C THR A 100 -7.33 -4.49 -9.52
N ARG A 101 -8.01 -3.46 -9.01
CA ARG A 101 -9.49 -3.39 -9.01
C ARG A 101 -10.09 -3.40 -10.42
N ARG A 102 -9.50 -2.65 -11.35
CA ARG A 102 -9.93 -2.67 -12.75
C ARG A 102 -9.81 -4.05 -13.36
N ILE A 103 -8.67 -4.73 -13.14
CA ILE A 103 -8.45 -6.08 -13.68
C ILE A 103 -9.39 -7.12 -13.04
N GLU A 104 -9.64 -7.07 -11.75
CA GLU A 104 -10.63 -7.95 -11.09
C GLU A 104 -12.02 -7.79 -11.70
N ARG A 105 -12.44 -6.56 -11.97
CA ARG A 105 -13.72 -6.27 -12.63
C ARG A 105 -13.72 -6.74 -14.09
N ALA A 106 -12.61 -6.54 -14.80
CA ALA A 106 -12.43 -7.04 -16.15
C ALA A 106 -12.55 -8.57 -16.22
N MET A 107 -11.92 -9.29 -15.29
CA MET A 107 -12.04 -10.75 -15.19
C MET A 107 -13.50 -11.19 -14.99
N ALA A 108 -14.28 -10.48 -14.18
CA ALA A 108 -15.70 -10.76 -14.00
C ALA A 108 -16.51 -10.52 -15.28
N LEU A 109 -16.23 -9.42 -16.02
CA LEU A 109 -16.89 -9.10 -17.28
C LEU A 109 -16.53 -10.10 -18.39
N LEU A 110 -15.25 -10.47 -18.51
CA LEU A 110 -14.79 -11.45 -19.49
C LEU A 110 -15.38 -12.84 -19.25
N ARG A 111 -15.61 -13.24 -18.00
CA ARG A 111 -16.30 -14.50 -17.67
C ARG A 111 -17.76 -14.53 -18.12
N ARG A 112 -18.43 -13.38 -18.14
CA ARG A 112 -19.80 -13.27 -18.67
C ARG A 112 -19.86 -13.49 -20.17
N GLY A 113 -18.80 -13.14 -20.90
CA GLY A 113 -18.64 -13.42 -22.32
C GLY A 113 -19.40 -12.50 -23.29
N ASP A 114 -20.23 -11.58 -22.77
CA ASP A 114 -21.08 -10.67 -23.53
C ASP A 114 -20.34 -9.48 -24.16
N LEU A 115 -19.11 -9.19 -23.68
CA LEU A 115 -18.29 -8.08 -24.16
C LEU A 115 -16.98 -8.58 -24.78
N SER A 116 -16.49 -7.84 -25.77
CA SER A 116 -15.15 -8.02 -26.32
C SER A 116 -14.09 -7.54 -25.32
N VAL A 117 -12.83 -7.95 -25.52
CA VAL A 117 -11.70 -7.49 -24.69
C VAL A 117 -11.55 -5.97 -24.71
N THR A 118 -11.78 -5.35 -25.88
CA THR A 118 -11.70 -3.89 -26.05
C THR A 118 -12.81 -3.17 -25.28
N GLU A 119 -14.04 -3.66 -25.39
CA GLU A 119 -15.17 -3.11 -24.63
C GLU A 119 -14.96 -3.25 -23.12
N VAL A 120 -14.47 -4.40 -22.67
CA VAL A 120 -14.13 -4.59 -21.24
C VAL A 120 -13.04 -3.63 -20.78
N CYS A 121 -11.98 -3.42 -21.58
CA CYS A 121 -10.92 -2.46 -21.28
C CYS A 121 -11.49 -1.06 -20.99
N PHE A 122 -12.34 -0.55 -21.86
CA PHE A 122 -12.97 0.77 -21.68
C PHE A 122 -14.02 0.77 -20.56
N ALA A 123 -14.81 -0.29 -20.42
CA ALA A 123 -15.82 -0.40 -19.36
C ALA A 123 -15.22 -0.37 -17.94
N VAL A 124 -13.98 -0.83 -17.76
CA VAL A 124 -13.28 -0.75 -16.47
C VAL A 124 -12.46 0.53 -16.30
N GLY A 125 -12.55 1.47 -17.25
CA GLY A 125 -11.88 2.78 -17.17
C GLY A 125 -10.41 2.78 -17.59
N CYS A 126 -9.94 1.77 -18.33
CA CYS A 126 -8.60 1.78 -18.91
C CYS A 126 -8.62 2.53 -20.25
N ALA A 127 -7.71 3.49 -20.42
CA ALA A 127 -7.60 4.30 -21.63
C ALA A 127 -6.79 3.64 -22.75
N SER A 128 -5.99 2.62 -22.43
CA SER A 128 -5.07 1.95 -23.35
C SER A 128 -5.22 0.44 -23.27
N LEU A 129 -5.56 -0.18 -24.38
CA LEU A 129 -5.66 -1.64 -24.50
C LEU A 129 -4.32 -2.34 -24.28
N GLY A 130 -3.20 -1.72 -24.70
CA GLY A 130 -1.86 -2.26 -24.49
C GLY A 130 -1.51 -2.32 -22.99
N THR A 131 -1.66 -1.20 -22.26
CA THR A 131 -1.45 -1.15 -20.81
C THR A 131 -2.39 -2.10 -20.08
N PHE A 132 -3.66 -2.15 -20.48
CA PHE A 132 -4.65 -3.07 -19.93
C PHE A 132 -4.20 -4.53 -20.09
N SER A 133 -3.83 -4.94 -21.31
CA SER A 133 -3.43 -6.32 -21.61
C SER A 133 -2.18 -6.74 -20.85
N THR A 134 -1.17 -5.86 -20.73
CA THR A 134 0.04 -6.11 -19.94
C THR A 134 -0.31 -6.33 -18.48
N ARG A 135 -1.07 -5.41 -17.87
CA ARG A 135 -1.47 -5.51 -16.46
C ARG A 135 -2.39 -6.68 -16.19
N PHE A 136 -3.28 -6.99 -17.12
CA PHE A 136 -4.13 -8.16 -17.02
C PHE A 136 -3.29 -9.44 -16.99
N THR A 137 -2.32 -9.57 -17.92
CA THR A 137 -1.43 -10.74 -17.97
C THR A 137 -0.57 -10.88 -16.72
N GLU A 138 -0.05 -9.78 -16.18
CA GLU A 138 0.71 -9.77 -14.93
C GLU A 138 -0.12 -10.30 -13.75
N LEU A 139 -1.38 -9.94 -13.66
CA LEU A 139 -2.25 -10.28 -12.52
C LEU A 139 -2.99 -11.61 -12.69
N ALA A 140 -3.40 -11.94 -13.92
CA ALA A 140 -4.19 -13.14 -14.22
C ALA A 140 -3.34 -14.32 -14.71
N GLY A 141 -2.04 -14.10 -15.02
CA GLY A 141 -1.13 -15.12 -15.53
C GLY A 141 -1.33 -15.47 -17.00
N MET A 142 -2.29 -14.83 -17.69
CA MET A 142 -2.58 -15.09 -19.12
C MET A 142 -3.22 -13.87 -19.78
N PRO A 143 -3.14 -13.73 -21.13
CA PRO A 143 -3.75 -12.65 -21.87
C PRO A 143 -5.29 -12.60 -21.71
N PRO A 144 -5.92 -11.41 -21.81
CA PRO A 144 -7.37 -11.25 -21.65
C PRO A 144 -8.20 -12.08 -22.65
N SER A 145 -7.72 -12.22 -23.90
CA SER A 145 -8.38 -13.02 -24.93
C SER A 145 -8.40 -14.51 -24.59
N THR A 146 -7.27 -15.04 -24.13
CA THR A 146 -7.16 -16.44 -23.65
C THR A 146 -8.05 -16.67 -22.45
N TYR A 147 -8.04 -15.74 -21.48
CA TYR A 147 -8.90 -15.81 -20.30
C TYR A 147 -10.38 -15.87 -20.66
N ARG A 148 -10.82 -15.01 -21.62
CA ARG A 148 -12.20 -14.99 -22.13
C ARG A 148 -12.59 -16.33 -22.78
N SER A 149 -11.73 -16.87 -23.66
CA SER A 149 -11.99 -18.14 -24.36
C SER A 149 -12.11 -19.32 -23.39
N GLN A 150 -11.23 -19.39 -22.39
CA GLN A 150 -11.30 -20.44 -21.36
C GLN A 150 -12.55 -20.30 -20.48
N ALA A 151 -12.93 -19.08 -20.11
CA ALA A 151 -14.13 -18.84 -19.32
C ALA A 151 -15.41 -19.22 -20.11
N ALA A 152 -15.46 -18.95 -21.40
CA ALA A 152 -16.57 -19.36 -22.27
C ALA A 152 -16.68 -20.90 -22.34
N GLY A 153 -15.56 -21.60 -22.47
CA GLY A 153 -15.54 -23.07 -22.42
C GLY A 153 -15.97 -23.65 -21.08
N ALA A 154 -15.57 -23.03 -19.99
CA ALA A 154 -15.92 -23.48 -18.64
C ALA A 154 -17.41 -23.31 -18.28
N THR A 155 -18.09 -22.34 -18.91
CA THR A 155 -19.54 -22.08 -18.72
C THR A 155 -20.42 -22.74 -19.78
N ALA A 156 -19.82 -23.33 -20.82
CA ALA A 156 -20.55 -24.05 -21.84
C ALA A 156 -21.32 -25.24 -21.22
N GLY A 157 -22.64 -25.22 -21.33
CA GLY A 157 -23.52 -26.25 -20.75
C GLY A 157 -24.00 -25.99 -19.31
N MET A 158 -23.61 -24.90 -18.66
CA MET A 158 -24.15 -24.54 -17.35
C MET A 158 -25.48 -23.77 -17.45
N PRO A 159 -26.48 -24.06 -16.59
CA PRO A 159 -27.67 -23.23 -16.50
C PRO A 159 -27.32 -21.77 -16.16
N PRO A 160 -28.06 -20.77 -16.69
CA PRO A 160 -27.74 -19.35 -16.51
C PRO A 160 -27.66 -18.89 -15.04
N CYS A 161 -28.41 -19.51 -14.15
CA CYS A 161 -28.39 -19.22 -12.71
C CYS A 161 -27.07 -19.66 -12.05
N VAL A 162 -26.52 -20.81 -12.44
CA VAL A 162 -25.23 -21.32 -11.94
C VAL A 162 -24.07 -20.53 -12.53
N ALA A 163 -24.10 -20.22 -13.83
CA ALA A 163 -23.08 -19.39 -14.49
C ALA A 163 -22.98 -18.01 -13.82
N LYS A 164 -24.10 -17.38 -13.44
CA LYS A 164 -24.12 -16.10 -12.72
C LYS A 164 -23.50 -16.18 -11.33
N GLN A 165 -23.58 -17.29 -10.64
CA GLN A 165 -22.99 -17.51 -9.32
C GLN A 165 -21.47 -17.71 -9.39
N VAL A 166 -20.99 -18.48 -10.38
CA VAL A 166 -19.56 -18.77 -10.61
C VAL A 166 -18.82 -17.54 -11.11
N THR A 167 -19.50 -16.64 -11.84
CA THR A 167 -18.89 -15.39 -12.37
C THR A 167 -18.94 -14.22 -11.39
N ARG A 168 -19.44 -14.39 -10.16
CA ARG A 168 -19.46 -13.35 -9.14
C ARG A 168 -18.02 -12.94 -8.75
N PRO A 169 -17.70 -11.62 -8.68
CA PRO A 169 -16.37 -11.19 -8.26
C PRO A 169 -16.09 -11.66 -6.82
N ILE A 170 -14.92 -12.25 -6.63
CA ILE A 170 -14.43 -12.63 -5.29
C ILE A 170 -14.13 -11.33 -4.53
N ARG A 171 -14.71 -11.13 -3.36
CA ARG A 171 -14.29 -10.05 -2.46
C ARG A 171 -12.86 -10.32 -2.01
N ASN A 172 -11.95 -9.37 -2.24
CA ASN A 172 -10.61 -9.48 -1.70
C ASN A 172 -10.66 -9.64 -0.18
N ARG A 173 -9.95 -10.63 0.33
CA ARG A 173 -9.62 -10.72 1.75
C ARG A 173 -8.82 -9.47 2.11
N GLU A 174 -9.21 -8.80 3.19
CA GLU A 174 -8.37 -7.78 3.80
C GLU A 174 -6.99 -8.39 4.08
N ALA A 175 -5.93 -7.65 3.71
CA ALA A 175 -4.58 -8.02 4.09
C ALA A 175 -4.54 -8.16 5.64
N PRO A 176 -3.88 -9.19 6.19
CA PRO A 176 -3.79 -9.35 7.64
C PRO A 176 -3.16 -8.10 8.24
N SER A 177 -3.80 -7.56 9.27
CA SER A 177 -3.29 -6.41 10.00
C SER A 177 -1.88 -6.72 10.51
N PRO A 178 -0.87 -5.87 10.29
CA PRO A 178 0.52 -6.13 10.67
C PRO A 178 0.75 -5.94 12.18
N ASN A 179 -0.18 -6.32 13.03
CA ASN A 179 -0.06 -6.12 14.48
C ASN A 179 -0.71 -7.26 15.27
N GLN A 180 -0.14 -8.46 15.15
CA GLN A 180 -0.24 -9.51 16.16
C GLN A 180 1.12 -10.22 16.23
N GLY A 181 2.02 -9.65 17.04
CA GLY A 181 3.29 -10.16 17.47
C GLY A 181 3.73 -9.36 18.69
#